data_a4456059b15137fde8bb5ba563cd9ba9
#
_entry.id   a4456059b15137fde8bb5ba563cd9ba9
#
_cell.length_a   1.000
_cell.length_b   1.000
_cell.length_c   1.000
_cell.angle_alpha   90.00
_cell.angle_beta   90.00
_cell.angle_gamma   90.00
#
_symmetry.space_group_name_H-M   'P 1'
#
loop_
_entity.id
_entity.type
_entity.pdbx_description
1 polymer ?
#
loop_
_entity_poly.entity_id
_entity_poly.type
_entity_poly.pdbx_seq_one_letter_code
_entity_poly.pdbx_strand_id
1 'polypeptide(L)'
;MSVDKMLAHCNVTYELIYDNKHPKAGAFKQFLLKLFVKNAVVSEKPYKKNSPTAPEFKIVDPRIFADEKKRLIDYINKTQQLGADYFDGKESNSFGKLNSTEWNIMFYKHLDHHLGQFGV
;
A
#
# COMPACT_ATOMS: atom_id res chain seq x y z
N MET A 1 -12.77 -3.42 10.57
CA MET A 1 -11.58 -3.40 11.44
C MET A 1 -11.56 -2.12 12.26
N SER A 2 -10.82 -2.14 13.36
CA SER A 2 -10.68 -0.96 14.21
C SER A 2 -9.77 0.09 13.58
N VAL A 3 -9.81 1.32 14.08
CA VAL A 3 -8.99 2.42 13.53
C VAL A 3 -7.51 2.13 13.65
N ASP A 4 -7.05 1.61 14.79
CA ASP A 4 -5.64 1.26 15.00
C ASP A 4 -5.14 0.23 13.99
N LYS A 5 -5.95 -0.79 13.73
CA LYS A 5 -5.61 -1.81 12.73
C LYS A 5 -5.68 -1.28 11.30
N MET A 6 -6.61 -0.38 11.03
CA MET A 6 -6.69 0.26 9.71
C MET A 6 -5.42 1.08 9.44
N LEU A 7 -4.95 1.84 10.42
CA LEU A 7 -3.72 2.60 10.27
C LEU A 7 -2.51 1.69 10.08
N ALA A 8 -2.43 0.59 10.84
CA ALA A 8 -1.36 -0.40 10.65
C ALA A 8 -1.41 -1.05 9.27
N HIS A 9 -2.61 -1.36 8.79
CA HIS A 9 -2.83 -1.89 7.44
C HIS A 9 -2.33 -0.91 6.38
N CYS A 10 -2.65 0.38 6.51
CA CYS A 10 -2.15 1.39 5.58
C CYS A 10 -0.63 1.52 5.64
N ASN A 11 -0.04 1.36 6.82
CA ASN A 11 1.42 1.42 6.98
C ASN A 11 2.14 0.30 6.25
N VAL A 12 1.52 -0.86 6.04
CA VAL A 12 2.16 -1.98 5.35
C VAL A 12 2.60 -1.59 3.93
N THR A 13 1.83 -0.77 3.23
CA THR A 13 2.21 -0.28 1.90
C THR A 13 3.61 0.35 1.93
N TYR A 14 3.89 1.15 2.95
CA TYR A 14 5.16 1.84 3.11
C TYR A 14 6.25 0.95 3.68
N GLU A 15 5.88 0.00 4.55
CA GLU A 15 6.83 -1.01 5.05
C GLU A 15 7.40 -1.84 3.90
N LEU A 16 6.59 -2.17 2.91
CA LEU A 16 7.02 -2.90 1.73
C LEU A 16 8.06 -2.13 0.91
N ILE A 17 8.02 -0.80 0.98
CA ILE A 17 8.93 0.07 0.23
C ILE A 17 10.19 0.39 1.03
N TYR A 18 10.04 0.75 2.30
CA TYR A 18 11.12 1.36 3.08
C TYR A 18 11.77 0.44 4.10
N ASP A 19 11.02 -0.50 4.69
CA ASP A 19 11.47 -1.20 5.88
C ASP A 19 11.99 -2.61 5.63
N ASN A 20 11.80 -3.14 4.43
CA ASN A 20 12.26 -4.48 4.04
C ASN A 20 11.81 -5.57 5.02
N LYS A 21 10.64 -5.39 5.64
CA LYS A 21 10.10 -6.33 6.64
C LYS A 21 9.41 -7.55 6.02
N HIS A 22 8.95 -7.41 4.78
CA HIS A 22 8.13 -8.41 4.12
C HIS A 22 8.89 -9.01 2.96
N PRO A 23 8.83 -10.35 2.77
CA PRO A 23 9.54 -10.97 1.66
C PRO A 23 8.98 -10.49 0.31
N LYS A 24 9.89 -10.26 -0.64
CA LYS A 24 9.53 -9.92 -2.00
C LYS A 24 8.85 -11.13 -2.66
N ALA A 25 7.80 -10.89 -3.43
CA ALA A 25 7.15 -11.95 -4.19
C ALA A 25 8.13 -12.54 -5.21
N GLY A 26 8.14 -13.86 -5.33
CA GLY A 26 8.96 -14.55 -6.34
C GLY A 26 8.49 -14.21 -7.76
N ALA A 27 9.34 -14.51 -8.75
CA ALA A 27 9.09 -14.15 -10.15
C ALA A 27 7.74 -14.68 -10.67
N PHE A 28 7.40 -15.92 -10.35
CA PHE A 28 6.15 -16.53 -10.79
C PHE A 28 4.95 -15.84 -10.14
N LYS A 29 5.02 -15.59 -8.83
CA LYS A 29 3.96 -14.90 -8.10
C LYS A 29 3.80 -13.47 -8.61
N GLN A 30 4.90 -12.75 -8.85
CA GLN A 30 4.86 -11.40 -9.44
C GLN A 30 4.18 -11.41 -10.80
N PHE A 31 4.49 -12.41 -11.63
CA PHE A 31 3.86 -12.54 -12.95
C PHE A 31 2.35 -12.68 -12.83
N LEU A 32 1.87 -13.54 -11.93
CA LEU A 32 0.43 -13.73 -11.71
C LEU A 32 -0.22 -12.47 -11.14
N LEU A 33 0.43 -11.79 -10.22
CA LEU A 33 -0.09 -10.56 -9.64
C LEU A 33 -0.16 -9.44 -10.68
N LYS A 34 0.85 -9.30 -11.55
CA LYS A 34 0.82 -8.35 -12.66
C LYS A 34 -0.35 -8.61 -13.59
N LEU A 35 -0.61 -9.88 -13.89
CA LEU A 35 -1.62 -10.25 -14.86
C LEU A 35 -3.04 -10.06 -14.32
N PHE A 36 -3.29 -10.42 -13.05
CA PHE A 36 -4.65 -10.50 -12.50
C PHE A 36 -4.98 -9.43 -11.45
N VAL A 37 -4.00 -8.83 -10.79
CA VAL A 37 -4.24 -7.96 -9.65
C VAL A 37 -3.77 -6.52 -9.89
N LYS A 38 -2.67 -6.33 -10.62
CA LYS A 38 -2.04 -5.02 -10.79
C LYS A 38 -3.03 -3.93 -11.20
N ASN A 39 -3.86 -4.20 -12.20
CA ASN A 39 -4.78 -3.19 -12.73
C ASN A 39 -5.80 -2.72 -11.68
N ALA A 40 -6.21 -3.60 -10.78
CA ALA A 40 -7.13 -3.23 -9.70
C ALA A 40 -6.48 -2.31 -8.66
N VAL A 41 -5.14 -2.35 -8.55
CA VAL A 41 -4.40 -1.59 -7.54
C VAL A 41 -3.90 -0.26 -8.08
N VAL A 42 -3.38 -0.25 -9.31
CA VAL A 42 -2.71 0.94 -9.88
C VAL A 42 -3.57 1.72 -10.86
N SER A 43 -4.80 1.30 -11.11
CA SER A 43 -5.76 2.05 -11.94
C SER A 43 -6.68 2.89 -11.06
N GLU A 44 -7.36 3.86 -11.67
CA GLU A 44 -8.30 4.74 -10.96
C GLU A 44 -9.63 4.06 -10.63
N LYS A 45 -9.85 2.83 -11.09
CA LYS A 45 -11.08 2.09 -10.79
C LYS A 45 -11.18 1.82 -9.28
N PRO A 46 -12.36 2.01 -8.66
CA PRO A 46 -12.54 1.66 -7.25
C PRO A 46 -12.23 0.18 -6.99
N TYR A 47 -11.78 -0.11 -5.76
CA TYR A 47 -11.61 -1.50 -5.35
C TYR A 47 -12.95 -2.23 -5.35
N LYS A 48 -12.92 -3.50 -5.76
CA LYS A 48 -14.11 -4.35 -5.65
C LYS A 48 -14.41 -4.62 -4.19
N LYS A 49 -15.71 -4.56 -3.84
CA LYS A 49 -16.17 -4.90 -2.50
C LYS A 49 -15.79 -6.35 -2.17
N ASN A 50 -15.31 -6.58 -0.94
CA ASN A 50 -14.90 -7.90 -0.46
C ASN A 50 -13.75 -8.54 -1.24
N SER A 51 -12.84 -7.72 -1.80
CA SER A 51 -11.64 -8.24 -2.45
C SER A 51 -10.71 -8.92 -1.44
N PRO A 52 -10.00 -9.99 -1.85
CA PRO A 52 -9.04 -10.65 -0.98
C PRO A 52 -7.92 -9.70 -0.55
N THR A 53 -7.43 -9.90 0.67
CA THR A 53 -6.32 -9.11 1.23
C THR A 53 -5.07 -9.98 1.30
N ALA A 54 -3.93 -9.47 0.85
CA ALA A 54 -2.66 -10.16 0.98
C ALA A 54 -2.32 -10.41 2.45
N PRO A 55 -1.65 -11.53 2.78
CA PRO A 55 -1.37 -11.88 4.18
C PRO A 55 -0.67 -10.78 4.98
N GLU A 56 0.30 -10.06 4.37
CA GLU A 56 1.06 -8.99 5.02
C GLU A 56 0.16 -7.83 5.48
N PHE A 57 -0.98 -7.64 4.81
CA PHE A 57 -1.93 -6.57 5.13
C PHE A 57 -2.94 -6.96 6.20
N LYS A 58 -2.98 -8.23 6.62
CA LYS A 58 -3.90 -8.69 7.66
C LYS A 58 -3.31 -8.38 9.03
N ILE A 59 -3.89 -7.41 9.71
CA ILE A 59 -3.44 -7.01 11.05
C ILE A 59 -4.33 -7.71 12.07
N VAL A 60 -3.75 -8.65 12.81
CA VAL A 60 -4.48 -9.45 13.80
C VAL A 60 -4.27 -8.98 15.24
N ASP A 61 -3.08 -8.43 15.54
CA ASP A 61 -2.74 -7.96 16.88
C ASP A 61 -3.26 -6.55 17.12
N PRO A 62 -3.68 -6.22 18.35
CA PRO A 62 -4.01 -4.84 18.70
C PRO A 62 -2.82 -3.91 18.46
N ARG A 63 -3.11 -2.69 18.04
CA ARG A 63 -2.09 -1.66 17.80
C ARG A 63 -2.39 -0.43 18.66
N ILE A 64 -1.41 0.44 18.79
CA ILE A 64 -1.55 1.70 19.51
C ILE A 64 -1.84 2.78 18.49
N PHE A 65 -3.03 3.37 18.56
CA PHE A 65 -3.50 4.37 17.59
C PHE A 65 -2.49 5.50 17.38
N ALA A 66 -2.00 6.10 18.45
CA ALA A 66 -1.07 7.23 18.33
C ALA A 66 0.23 6.85 17.61
N ASP A 67 0.74 5.66 17.87
CA ASP A 67 1.97 5.17 17.24
C ASP A 67 1.76 4.90 15.74
N GLU A 68 0.68 4.23 15.40
CA GLU A 68 0.39 3.92 14.00
C GLU A 68 0.06 5.18 13.20
N LYS A 69 -0.63 6.14 13.80
CA LYS A 69 -0.90 7.44 13.18
C LYS A 69 0.41 8.19 12.90
N LYS A 70 1.31 8.23 13.87
CA LYS A 70 2.61 8.90 13.68
C LYS A 70 3.42 8.25 12.56
N ARG A 71 3.49 6.93 12.55
CA ARG A 71 4.20 6.19 11.49
C ARG A 71 3.63 6.52 10.12
N LEU A 72 2.31 6.52 9.99
CA LEU A 72 1.66 6.80 8.70
C LEU A 72 1.97 8.22 8.23
N ILE A 73 1.86 9.20 9.11
CA ILE A 73 2.19 10.59 8.78
C ILE A 73 3.66 10.71 8.34
N ASP A 74 4.57 10.09 9.06
CA ASP A 74 6.00 10.11 8.73
C ASP A 74 6.26 9.46 7.36
N TYR A 75 5.62 8.35 7.06
CA TYR A 75 5.73 7.69 5.75
C TYR A 75 5.18 8.55 4.61
N ILE A 76 4.02 9.16 4.81
CA ILE A 76 3.42 10.04 3.81
C ILE A 76 4.34 11.23 3.51
N ASN A 77 4.86 11.85 4.55
CA ASN A 77 5.79 12.97 4.39
C ASN A 77 7.07 12.56 3.66
N LYS A 78 7.63 11.42 4.02
CA LYS A 78 8.82 10.88 3.35
C LYS A 78 8.55 10.63 1.87
N THR A 79 7.41 10.03 1.55
CA THR A 79 7.03 9.71 0.19
C THR A 79 6.86 10.99 -0.64
N GLN A 80 6.22 12.00 -0.07
CA GLN A 80 6.06 13.30 -0.73
C GLN A 80 7.41 13.97 -0.98
N GLN A 81 8.31 13.93 -0.01
CA GLN A 81 9.64 14.55 -0.13
C GLN A 81 10.50 13.87 -1.19
N LEU A 82 10.39 12.55 -1.33
CA LEU A 82 11.12 11.82 -2.37
C LEU A 82 10.64 12.20 -3.77
N GLY A 83 9.36 12.45 -3.93
CA GLY A 83 8.78 12.96 -5.18
C GLY A 83 8.56 11.90 -6.25
N ALA A 84 7.88 12.32 -7.32
CA ALA A 84 7.46 11.42 -8.41
C ALA A 84 8.65 10.79 -9.13
N ASP A 85 9.72 11.54 -9.33
CA ASP A 85 10.87 11.04 -10.08
C ASP A 85 11.56 9.87 -9.36
N TYR A 86 11.58 9.88 -8.03
CA TYR A 86 12.13 8.77 -7.25
C TYR A 86 11.40 7.46 -7.53
N PHE A 87 10.08 7.54 -7.69
CA PHE A 87 9.24 6.35 -7.86
C PHE A 87 9.11 5.92 -9.32
N ASP A 88 9.48 6.77 -10.28
CA ASP A 88 9.32 6.42 -11.68
C ASP A 88 10.26 5.29 -12.08
N GLY A 89 9.71 4.14 -12.45
CA GLY A 89 10.47 2.95 -12.77
C GLY A 89 10.95 2.14 -11.57
N LYS A 90 10.59 2.54 -10.35
CA LYS A 90 10.96 1.80 -9.15
C LYS A 90 10.24 0.46 -9.11
N GLU A 91 10.98 -0.58 -8.75
CA GLU A 91 10.41 -1.92 -8.63
C GLU A 91 9.56 -2.02 -7.37
N SER A 92 8.31 -2.50 -7.53
CA SER A 92 7.43 -2.80 -6.42
C SER A 92 7.64 -4.23 -5.94
N ASN A 93 7.18 -4.52 -4.71
CA ASN A 93 7.25 -5.86 -4.15
C ASN A 93 6.46 -6.88 -4.97
N SER A 94 5.28 -6.49 -5.46
CA SER A 94 4.32 -7.43 -6.03
C SER A 94 4.15 -7.34 -7.54
N PHE A 95 4.44 -6.18 -8.16
CA PHE A 95 4.07 -5.93 -9.55
C PHE A 95 5.25 -5.59 -10.47
N GLY A 96 6.47 -5.75 -9.98
CA GLY A 96 7.64 -5.33 -10.74
C GLY A 96 7.75 -3.81 -10.83
N LYS A 97 8.33 -3.31 -11.92
CA LYS A 97 8.53 -1.87 -12.10
C LYS A 97 7.20 -1.16 -12.36
N LEU A 98 6.98 -0.05 -11.65
CA LEU A 98 5.83 0.82 -11.83
C LEU A 98 6.31 2.22 -12.22
N ASN A 99 5.54 2.91 -13.06
CA ASN A 99 5.84 4.31 -13.36
C ASN A 99 5.31 5.23 -12.23
N SER A 100 5.68 6.51 -12.27
CA SER A 100 5.29 7.46 -11.23
C SER A 100 3.78 7.60 -11.08
N THR A 101 3.04 7.57 -12.19
CA THR A 101 1.58 7.65 -12.16
C THR A 101 0.97 6.44 -11.45
N GLU A 102 1.46 5.25 -11.73
CA GLU A 102 0.98 4.01 -11.10
C GLU A 102 1.25 4.03 -9.59
N TRP A 103 2.44 4.44 -9.17
CA TRP A 103 2.77 4.59 -7.76
C TRP A 103 1.85 5.59 -7.07
N ASN A 104 1.63 6.73 -7.70
CA ASN A 104 0.81 7.81 -7.15
C ASN A 104 -0.63 7.38 -6.95
N ILE A 105 -1.22 6.71 -7.95
CA ILE A 105 -2.58 6.16 -7.87
C ILE A 105 -2.67 5.14 -6.73
N MET A 106 -1.69 4.24 -6.62
CA MET A 106 -1.68 3.22 -5.59
C MET A 106 -1.68 3.85 -4.19
N PHE A 107 -0.81 4.83 -3.96
CA PHE A 107 -0.74 5.51 -2.66
C PHE A 107 -2.05 6.22 -2.32
N TYR A 108 -2.54 7.05 -3.24
CA TYR A 108 -3.74 7.85 -3.00
C TYR A 108 -4.98 6.98 -2.83
N LYS A 109 -5.19 6.06 -3.74
CA LYS A 109 -6.39 5.23 -3.77
C LYS A 109 -6.52 4.36 -2.53
N HIS A 110 -5.41 3.79 -2.06
CA HIS A 110 -5.41 2.95 -0.87
C HIS A 110 -5.78 3.75 0.38
N LEU A 111 -5.18 4.92 0.56
CA LEU A 111 -5.49 5.80 1.68
C LEU A 111 -6.92 6.33 1.60
N ASP A 112 -7.33 6.79 0.44
CA ASP A 112 -8.68 7.33 0.22
C ASP A 112 -9.74 6.28 0.56
N HIS A 113 -9.55 5.05 0.09
CA HIS A 113 -10.47 3.95 0.36
C HIS A 113 -10.63 3.69 1.86
N HIS A 114 -9.53 3.55 2.59
CA HIS A 114 -9.60 3.20 4.00
C HIS A 114 -10.00 4.37 4.90
N LEU A 115 -9.49 5.57 4.63
CA LEU A 115 -9.91 6.75 5.39
C LEU A 115 -11.39 7.05 5.18
N GLY A 116 -11.88 6.86 3.96
CA GLY A 116 -13.30 7.02 3.66
C GLY A 116 -14.20 6.10 4.47
N GLN A 117 -13.73 4.90 4.80
CA GLN A 117 -14.48 3.95 5.65
C GLN A 117 -14.73 4.49 7.06
N PHE A 118 -13.91 5.44 7.51
CA PHE A 118 -14.04 6.09 8.83
C PHE A 118 -14.58 7.51 8.73
N GLY A 119 -15.06 7.93 7.56
CA GLY A 119 -15.71 9.22 7.37
C GLY A 119 -14.77 10.43 7.29
N VAL A 120 -13.54 10.19 6.94
CA VAL A 120 -12.54 11.27 6.82
C VAL A 120 -11.95 11.36 5.42
#